data_a38202b84a2f020f978ac975d2741934
#
_entry.id   a38202b84a2f020f978ac975d2741934
#
_cell.length_a   1.000
_cell.length_b   1.000
_cell.length_c   1.000
_cell.angle_alpha   90.00
_cell.angle_beta   90.00
_cell.angle_gamma   90.00
#
_symmetry.space_group_name_H-M   'P 1'
#
loop_
_entity.id
_entity.type
_entity.pdbx_description
1 polymer ?
#
loop_
_entity_poly.entity_id
_entity_poly.type
_entity_poly.pdbx_seq_one_letter_code
_entity_poly.pdbx_strand_id
1 'polypeptide(L)'
;MELTTNINMVAVLAGAVSNMMLGMFWYSQMGFGAMWMKLGNMKPKNKEEEEMMKKSAGPAMVMATVTSLITAYVMAHFAAYFGLETPMEGAQLGFWLWLGFTGATGLSDHMFTKNPLQLFVINTGYRLVALLAMGAIIVALM
;
A
#
# COMPACT_ATOMS: atom_id res chain seq x y z
N MET A 1 -20.42 -0.69 21.33
CA MET A 1 -19.57 -0.23 20.21
C MET A 1 -20.30 -0.56 18.93
N GLU A 2 -21.01 0.39 18.36
CA GLU A 2 -21.63 0.19 17.06
C GLU A 2 -20.55 0.43 15.98
N LEU A 3 -20.25 -0.60 15.22
CA LEU A 3 -19.41 -0.44 14.03
C LEU A 3 -20.21 0.37 13.01
N THR A 4 -19.67 1.49 12.60
CA THR A 4 -20.33 2.38 11.63
C THR A 4 -20.53 1.61 10.32
N THR A 5 -21.79 1.44 9.93
CA THR A 5 -22.16 0.70 8.71
C THR A 5 -22.32 1.61 7.50
N ASN A 6 -22.43 2.92 7.70
CA ASN A 6 -22.62 3.88 6.62
C ASN A 6 -21.28 4.49 6.20
N ILE A 7 -20.57 3.78 5.34
CA ILE A 7 -19.27 4.22 4.80
C ILE A 7 -19.47 4.77 3.39
N ASN A 8 -18.85 5.93 3.12
CA ASN A 8 -18.83 6.51 1.78
C ASN A 8 -17.97 5.67 0.83
N MET A 9 -18.61 4.87 -0.02
CA MET A 9 -17.90 4.00 -0.97
C MET A 9 -17.11 4.77 -2.02
N VAL A 10 -17.46 6.01 -2.33
CA VAL A 10 -16.68 6.86 -3.25
C VAL A 10 -15.33 7.20 -2.61
N ALA A 11 -15.30 7.51 -1.31
CA ALA A 11 -14.06 7.74 -0.57
C ALA A 11 -13.18 6.49 -0.55
N VAL A 12 -13.77 5.31 -0.33
CA VAL A 12 -13.06 4.02 -0.36
C VAL A 12 -12.44 3.76 -1.73
N LEU A 13 -13.20 3.93 -2.80
CA LEU A 13 -12.71 3.75 -4.17
C LEU A 13 -11.59 4.73 -4.49
N ALA A 14 -11.73 6.00 -4.15
CA ALA A 14 -10.70 7.01 -4.36
C ALA A 14 -9.41 6.67 -3.60
N GLY A 15 -9.52 6.25 -2.34
CA GLY A 15 -8.40 5.80 -1.53
C GLY A 15 -7.69 4.57 -2.15
N ALA A 16 -8.43 3.58 -2.61
CA ALA A 16 -7.88 2.40 -3.26
C ALA A 16 -7.18 2.74 -4.58
N VAL A 17 -7.79 3.59 -5.41
CA VAL A 17 -7.20 4.06 -6.68
C VAL A 17 -5.91 4.82 -6.42
N SER A 18 -5.86 5.69 -5.41
CA SER A 18 -4.64 6.43 -5.05
C SER A 18 -3.49 5.48 -4.69
N ASN A 19 -3.77 4.43 -3.93
CA ASN A 19 -2.78 3.40 -3.60
C ASN A 19 -2.25 2.68 -4.84
N MET A 20 -3.13 2.31 -5.77
CA MET A 20 -2.75 1.65 -7.02
C MET A 20 -1.88 2.56 -7.89
N MET A 21 -2.26 3.82 -8.04
CA MET A 21 -1.49 4.80 -8.83
C MET A 21 -0.11 5.06 -8.23
N LEU A 22 -0.04 5.24 -6.92
CA LEU A 22 1.23 5.39 -6.20
C LEU A 22 2.11 4.16 -6.36
N GLY A 23 1.54 2.95 -6.27
CA GLY A 23 2.28 1.70 -6.48
C GLY A 23 2.84 1.57 -7.89
N MET A 24 2.04 1.88 -8.90
CA MET A 24 2.50 1.88 -10.29
C MET A 24 3.64 2.86 -10.52
N PHE A 25 3.55 4.08 -9.96
CA PHE A 25 4.61 5.08 -10.06
C PHE A 25 5.86 4.65 -9.27
N TRP A 26 5.69 4.22 -8.00
CA TRP A 26 6.79 3.88 -7.11
C TRP A 26 7.65 2.73 -7.64
N TYR A 27 7.02 1.71 -8.20
CA TYR A 27 7.69 0.54 -8.77
C TYR A 27 7.93 0.63 -10.28
N SER A 28 7.73 1.80 -10.88
CA SER A 28 8.05 2.06 -12.27
C SER A 28 9.54 2.37 -12.47
N GLN A 29 9.95 2.44 -13.73
CA GLN A 29 11.29 2.88 -14.12
C GLN A 29 11.61 4.31 -13.67
N MET A 30 10.59 5.16 -13.54
CA MET A 30 10.73 6.54 -13.06
C MET A 30 10.88 6.63 -11.53
N GLY A 31 10.46 5.60 -10.79
CA GLY A 31 10.58 5.50 -9.35
C GLY A 31 11.72 4.56 -8.94
N PHE A 32 11.40 3.64 -8.03
CA PHE A 32 12.36 2.69 -7.46
C PHE A 32 12.34 1.30 -8.13
N GLY A 33 11.61 1.14 -9.24
CA GLY A 33 11.38 -0.15 -9.88
C GLY A 33 12.66 -0.87 -10.29
N ALA A 34 13.63 -0.17 -10.90
CA ALA A 34 14.90 -0.76 -11.32
C ALA A 34 15.72 -1.24 -10.10
N MET A 35 15.80 -0.43 -9.04
CA MET A 35 16.50 -0.78 -7.81
C MET A 35 15.79 -1.93 -7.07
N TRP A 36 14.48 -1.90 -7.01
CA TRP A 36 13.66 -2.95 -6.40
C TRP A 36 13.85 -4.30 -7.09
N MET A 37 13.83 -4.34 -8.43
CA MET A 37 14.11 -5.57 -9.19
C MET A 37 15.53 -6.09 -8.99
N LYS A 38 16.50 -5.20 -8.92
CA LYS A 38 17.91 -5.56 -8.70
C LYS A 38 18.13 -6.13 -7.31
N LEU A 39 17.62 -5.46 -6.27
CA LEU A 39 17.78 -5.86 -4.87
C LEU A 39 17.01 -7.15 -4.55
N GLY A 40 15.84 -7.34 -5.15
CA GLY A 40 15.02 -8.54 -4.99
C GLY A 40 15.44 -9.71 -5.87
N ASN A 41 16.48 -9.54 -6.69
CA ASN A 41 16.92 -10.56 -7.66
C ASN A 41 15.77 -11.04 -8.57
N MET A 42 14.94 -10.10 -9.01
CA MET A 42 13.70 -10.38 -9.77
C MET A 42 13.87 -10.19 -11.27
N LYS A 43 15.07 -9.90 -11.77
CA LYS A 43 15.32 -9.81 -13.22
C LYS A 43 15.24 -11.22 -13.82
N PRO A 44 14.44 -11.42 -14.88
CA PRO A 44 14.35 -12.71 -15.55
C PRO A 44 15.71 -13.09 -16.15
N LYS A 45 16.12 -14.34 -15.96
CA LYS A 45 17.40 -14.86 -16.46
C LYS A 45 17.28 -15.45 -17.88
N ASN A 46 16.07 -15.79 -18.29
CA ASN A 46 15.76 -16.38 -19.59
C ASN A 46 14.33 -16.01 -20.05
N LYS A 47 13.97 -16.40 -21.25
CA LYS A 47 12.63 -16.13 -21.84
C LYS A 47 11.51 -16.84 -21.08
N GLU A 48 11.75 -18.02 -20.52
CA GLU A 48 10.74 -18.76 -19.75
C GLU A 48 10.37 -18.00 -18.47
N GLU A 49 11.36 -17.51 -17.73
CA GLU A 49 11.11 -16.69 -16.53
C GLU A 49 10.39 -15.39 -16.88
N GLU A 50 10.75 -14.74 -18.00
CA GLU A 50 10.07 -13.53 -18.47
C GLU A 50 8.60 -13.80 -18.80
N GLU A 51 8.29 -14.90 -19.48
CA GLU A 51 6.92 -15.30 -19.79
C GLU A 51 6.12 -15.64 -18.52
N MET A 52 6.73 -16.34 -17.56
CA MET A 52 6.12 -16.62 -16.27
C MET A 52 5.81 -15.34 -15.50
N MET A 53 6.71 -14.37 -15.49
CA MET A 53 6.48 -13.07 -14.86
C MET A 53 5.31 -12.31 -15.52
N LYS A 54 5.23 -12.32 -16.84
CA LYS A 54 4.12 -11.72 -17.60
C LYS A 54 2.79 -12.39 -17.28
N LYS A 55 2.76 -13.71 -17.18
CA LYS A 55 1.55 -14.47 -16.81
C LYS A 55 1.09 -14.22 -15.39
N SER A 56 2.02 -14.03 -14.45
CA SER A 56 1.71 -13.78 -13.04
C SER A 56 1.32 -12.32 -12.75
N ALA A 57 1.63 -11.39 -13.64
CA ALA A 57 1.36 -9.96 -13.44
C ALA A 57 -0.14 -9.64 -13.34
N GLY A 58 -0.98 -10.27 -14.17
CA GLY A 58 -2.43 -10.07 -14.14
C GLY A 58 -3.06 -10.48 -12.81
N PRO A 59 -2.91 -11.73 -12.37
CA PRO A 59 -3.39 -12.17 -11.05
C PRO A 59 -2.84 -11.35 -9.89
N ALA A 60 -1.56 -10.94 -9.93
CA ALA A 60 -0.97 -10.10 -8.91
C ALA A 60 -1.63 -8.71 -8.86
N MET A 61 -1.93 -8.12 -10.02
CA MET A 61 -2.61 -6.83 -10.10
C MET A 61 -4.05 -6.90 -9.56
N VAL A 62 -4.78 -7.98 -9.87
CA VAL A 62 -6.12 -8.22 -9.32
C VAL A 62 -6.04 -8.31 -7.79
N MET A 63 -5.11 -9.08 -7.26
CA MET A 63 -4.93 -9.22 -5.82
C MET A 63 -4.53 -7.89 -5.16
N ALA A 64 -3.64 -7.12 -5.79
CA ALA A 64 -3.27 -5.79 -5.31
C ALA A 64 -4.48 -4.84 -5.26
N THR A 65 -5.37 -4.91 -6.25
CA THR A 65 -6.61 -4.13 -6.26
C THR A 65 -7.54 -4.54 -5.12
N VAL A 66 -7.76 -5.83 -4.92
CA VAL A 66 -8.59 -6.35 -3.84
C VAL A 66 -8.04 -5.93 -2.48
N THR A 67 -6.74 -6.08 -2.25
CA THR A 67 -6.11 -5.69 -0.98
C THR A 67 -6.15 -4.18 -0.75
N SER A 68 -6.02 -3.38 -1.82
CA SER A 68 -6.17 -1.92 -1.74
C SER A 68 -7.59 -1.50 -1.32
N LEU A 69 -8.60 -2.15 -1.88
CA LEU A 69 -10.01 -1.93 -1.51
C LEU A 69 -10.28 -2.30 -0.05
N ILE A 70 -9.78 -3.44 0.40
CA ILE A 70 -9.90 -3.87 1.80
C ILE A 70 -9.23 -2.86 2.72
N THR A 71 -8.00 -2.44 2.41
CA THR A 71 -7.27 -1.46 3.22
C THR A 71 -8.01 -0.13 3.31
N ALA A 72 -8.50 0.38 2.17
CA ALA A 72 -9.27 1.63 2.12
C ALA A 72 -10.58 1.52 2.90
N TYR A 73 -11.28 0.40 2.78
CA TYR A 73 -12.53 0.16 3.50
C TYR A 73 -12.32 0.12 5.02
N VAL A 74 -11.30 -0.59 5.49
CA VAL A 74 -10.93 -0.64 6.92
C VAL A 74 -10.52 0.75 7.42
N MET A 75 -9.71 1.48 6.65
CA MET A 75 -9.30 2.83 7.01
C MET A 75 -10.48 3.80 7.10
N ALA A 76 -11.44 3.70 6.19
CA ALA A 76 -12.67 4.49 6.23
C ALA A 76 -13.51 4.22 7.50
N HIS A 77 -13.55 2.97 7.95
CA HIS A 77 -14.19 2.62 9.22
C HIS A 77 -13.51 3.26 10.42
N PHE A 78 -12.17 3.22 10.48
CA PHE A 78 -11.42 3.90 11.54
C PHE A 78 -11.64 5.41 11.49
N ALA A 79 -11.59 6.02 10.31
CA ALA A 79 -11.83 7.44 10.15
C ALA A 79 -13.23 7.84 10.65
N ALA A 80 -14.25 7.11 10.26
CA ALA A 80 -15.63 7.34 10.71
C ALA A 80 -15.79 7.09 12.22
N TYR A 81 -15.19 6.01 12.74
CA TYR A 81 -15.25 5.68 14.17
C TYR A 81 -14.60 6.74 15.06
N PHE A 82 -13.48 7.29 14.64
CA PHE A 82 -12.78 8.36 15.34
C PHE A 82 -13.37 9.75 15.09
N GLY A 83 -14.32 9.88 14.17
CA GLY A 83 -14.90 11.16 13.81
C GLY A 83 -13.89 12.13 13.20
N LEU A 84 -13.04 11.64 12.30
CA LEU A 84 -12.02 12.48 11.65
C LEU A 84 -12.69 13.40 10.62
N GLU A 85 -12.31 14.68 10.64
CA GLU A 85 -12.93 15.72 9.81
C GLU A 85 -11.98 16.34 8.79
N THR A 86 -10.67 16.24 9.04
CA THR A 86 -9.66 16.90 8.21
C THR A 86 -8.75 15.90 7.49
N PRO A 87 -8.29 16.19 6.27
CA PRO A 87 -7.33 15.35 5.56
C PRO A 87 -6.03 15.11 6.34
N MET A 88 -5.63 16.07 7.18
CA MET A 88 -4.45 15.92 8.04
C MET A 88 -4.65 14.84 9.11
N GLU A 89 -5.83 14.78 9.71
CA GLU A 89 -6.18 13.71 10.67
C GLU A 89 -6.21 12.34 9.97
N GLY A 90 -6.73 12.31 8.74
CA GLY A 90 -6.67 11.10 7.91
C GLY A 90 -5.25 10.64 7.61
N ALA A 91 -4.35 11.56 7.28
CA ALA A 91 -2.93 11.26 7.10
C ALA A 91 -2.28 10.77 8.40
N GLN A 92 -2.59 11.38 9.55
CA GLN A 92 -2.11 10.93 10.86
C GLN A 92 -2.59 9.51 11.18
N LEU A 93 -3.85 9.19 10.90
CA LEU A 93 -4.37 7.82 11.00
C LEU A 93 -3.53 6.87 10.15
N GLY A 94 -3.26 7.21 8.90
CA GLY A 94 -2.41 6.43 8.00
C GLY A 94 -1.01 6.21 8.56
N PHE A 95 -0.41 7.24 9.16
CA PHE A 95 0.89 7.15 9.82
C PHE A 95 0.90 6.15 10.98
N TRP A 96 -0.08 6.23 11.88
CA TRP A 96 -0.15 5.33 13.04
C TRP A 96 -0.41 3.89 12.64
N LEU A 97 -1.28 3.65 11.64
CA LEU A 97 -1.51 2.33 11.10
C LEU A 97 -0.24 1.77 10.44
N TRP A 98 0.47 2.59 9.68
CA TRP A 98 1.74 2.19 9.11
C TRP A 98 2.77 1.85 10.19
N LEU A 99 2.95 2.72 11.17
CA LEU A 99 3.96 2.54 12.22
C LEU A 99 3.75 1.24 13.00
N GLY A 100 2.53 1.01 13.46
CA GLY A 100 2.21 -0.15 14.30
C GLY A 100 2.08 -1.47 13.54
N PHE A 101 1.46 -1.45 12.36
CA PHE A 101 1.05 -2.68 11.66
C PHE A 101 1.84 -2.98 10.38
N THR A 102 2.66 -2.06 9.91
CA THR A 102 3.47 -2.27 8.71
C THR A 102 4.95 -2.06 8.99
N GLY A 103 5.31 -0.91 9.55
CA GLY A 103 6.70 -0.56 9.82
C GLY A 103 7.33 -1.45 10.88
N ALA A 104 6.72 -1.52 12.05
CA ALA A 104 7.25 -2.28 13.18
C ALA A 104 7.23 -3.80 12.90
N THR A 105 6.11 -4.33 12.39
CA THR A 105 6.00 -5.75 12.05
C THR A 105 6.92 -6.13 10.90
N GLY A 106 6.97 -5.30 9.84
CA GLY A 106 7.86 -5.51 8.72
C GLY A 106 9.35 -5.46 9.09
N LEU A 107 9.74 -4.61 10.05
CA LEU A 107 11.11 -4.59 10.56
C LEU A 107 11.45 -5.90 11.28
N SER A 108 10.53 -6.41 12.09
CA SER A 108 10.69 -7.71 12.73
C SER A 108 10.87 -8.82 11.70
N ASP A 109 9.99 -8.88 10.71
CA ASP A 109 10.06 -9.88 9.63
C ASP A 109 11.37 -9.77 8.84
N HIS A 110 11.83 -8.53 8.59
CA HIS A 110 13.09 -8.28 7.90
C HIS A 110 14.29 -8.88 8.64
N MET A 111 14.30 -8.86 9.97
CA MET A 111 15.39 -9.44 10.76
C MET A 111 15.56 -10.95 10.56
N PHE A 112 14.50 -11.64 10.17
CA PHE A 112 14.51 -13.08 9.86
C PHE A 112 14.73 -13.40 8.39
N THR A 113 14.78 -12.40 7.52
CA THR A 113 15.01 -12.57 6.09
C THR A 113 16.42 -12.18 5.71
N LYS A 114 16.95 -12.75 4.63
CA LYS A 114 18.27 -12.39 4.08
C LYS A 114 18.20 -11.27 3.04
N ASN A 115 17.07 -10.59 2.96
CA ASN A 115 16.87 -9.50 2.00
C ASN A 115 17.66 -8.25 2.41
N PRO A 116 18.15 -7.44 1.44
CA PRO A 116 18.84 -6.19 1.75
C PRO A 116 17.93 -5.20 2.49
N LEU A 117 18.49 -4.45 3.44
CA LEU A 117 17.76 -3.39 4.15
C LEU A 117 17.14 -2.35 3.20
N GLN A 118 17.83 -2.06 2.11
CA GLN A 118 17.34 -1.14 1.08
C GLN A 118 16.02 -1.60 0.45
N LEU A 119 15.86 -2.91 0.22
CA LEU A 119 14.60 -3.48 -0.28
C LEU A 119 13.45 -3.29 0.73
N PHE A 120 13.74 -3.53 2.00
CA PHE A 120 12.78 -3.27 3.08
C PHE A 120 12.37 -1.79 3.11
N VAL A 121 13.32 -0.86 3.03
CA VAL A 121 13.05 0.59 3.03
C VAL A 121 12.20 1.00 1.83
N ILE A 122 12.48 0.48 0.63
CA ILE A 122 11.68 0.77 -0.56
C ILE A 122 10.23 0.31 -0.37
N ASN A 123 10.02 -0.91 0.05
CA ASN A 123 8.68 -1.49 0.22
C ASN A 123 7.91 -0.83 1.37
N THR A 124 8.56 -0.59 2.50
CA THR A 124 7.94 0.01 3.68
C THR A 124 7.69 1.50 3.48
N GLY A 125 8.59 2.19 2.78
CA GLY A 125 8.43 3.59 2.38
C GLY A 125 7.25 3.80 1.45
N TYR A 126 7.07 2.91 0.47
CA TYR A 126 5.86 2.90 -0.36
C TYR A 126 4.58 2.80 0.49
N ARG A 127 4.55 1.83 1.42
CA ARG A 127 3.40 1.64 2.30
C ARG A 127 3.10 2.87 3.16
N LEU A 128 4.15 3.56 3.64
CA LEU A 128 3.98 4.81 4.38
C LEU A 128 3.29 5.88 3.55
N VAL A 129 3.84 6.20 2.39
CA VAL A 129 3.28 7.23 1.50
C VAL A 129 1.86 6.88 1.06
N ALA A 130 1.64 5.62 0.73
CA ALA A 130 0.33 5.12 0.31
C ALA A 130 -0.73 5.27 1.42
N LEU A 131 -0.43 4.90 2.65
CA LEU A 131 -1.37 5.01 3.78
C LEU A 131 -1.61 6.48 4.20
N LEU A 132 -0.59 7.33 4.13
CA LEU A 132 -0.75 8.77 4.36
C LEU A 132 -1.73 9.39 3.33
N ALA A 133 -1.49 9.14 2.05
CA ALA A 133 -2.31 9.65 0.97
C ALA A 133 -3.73 9.08 1.01
N MET A 134 -3.86 7.77 1.22
CA MET A 134 -5.15 7.10 1.34
C MET A 134 -5.99 7.66 2.48
N GLY A 135 -5.40 7.84 3.66
CA GLY A 135 -6.09 8.40 4.83
C GLY A 135 -6.55 9.84 4.57
N ALA A 136 -5.69 10.68 4.02
CA ALA A 136 -6.04 12.06 3.66
C ALA A 136 -7.18 12.13 2.66
N ILE A 137 -7.15 11.32 1.60
CA ILE A 137 -8.17 11.28 0.54
C ILE A 137 -9.51 10.78 1.10
N ILE A 138 -9.49 9.71 1.89
CA ILE A 138 -10.71 9.15 2.46
C ILE A 138 -11.41 10.18 3.33
N VAL A 139 -10.71 10.83 4.25
CA VAL A 139 -11.31 11.83 5.15
C VAL A 139 -11.74 13.07 4.38
N ALA A 140 -11.01 13.49 3.36
CA ALA A 140 -11.41 14.62 2.51
C ALA A 140 -12.73 14.39 1.75
N LEU A 141 -13.10 13.13 1.50
CA LEU A 141 -14.29 12.75 0.73
C LEU A 141 -15.42 12.17 1.60
N MET A 142 -15.20 11.99 2.87
CA MET A 142 -16.23 11.59 3.84
C MET A 142 -17.09 12.76 4.25
#